data_48ba4903a1b24eb5dd62fd1a852870a3
#
_entry.id   48ba4903a1b24eb5dd62fd1a852870a3
#
_cell.length_a   1.000
_cell.length_b   1.000
_cell.length_c   1.000
_cell.angle_alpha   90.00
_cell.angle_beta   90.00
_cell.angle_gamma   90.00
#
_symmetry.space_group_name_H-M   'P 1'
#
loop_
_entity.id
_entity.type
_entity.pdbx_description
1 polymer ?
#
loop_
_entity_poly.entity_id
_entity_poly.type
_entity_poly.pdbx_seq_one_letter_code
_entity_poly.pdbx_strand_id
1 'polypeptide(L)'
;MKSYFKPWEELKFTDDYMFCKIMKDEGICKAVVETILNIKIKQIEYIVDQEELRVSPEAKYVKLDIRLEDEDKIINVELQNMNHQGLAKRARYYQSVSDVEATQKGTFYKDLKDSYVIFICNFDPFVKGLPYYEFENICLAYNPAIRLEDGTKKVFLNITAKDLSKLDFNLQSLYHYIRDEKVESNLTNTIAQKLSLTKAEIEERKEYMTYTLKLMDYKELGYKEGIEKGIEKGIQEGIETKTKEVVVNMLRNNIAIDVIEKIVGLNSKEIEKIKSENEV
;
A
#
# COMPACT_ATOMS: atom_id res chain seq x y z
N MET A 1 -17.24 -23.16 -9.22
CA MET A 1 -16.62 -22.07 -8.45
C MET A 1 -15.75 -21.26 -9.39
N LYS A 2 -15.98 -19.95 -9.57
CA LYS A 2 -14.98 -19.11 -10.27
C LYS A 2 -13.76 -19.06 -9.40
N SER A 3 -12.60 -19.51 -9.94
CA SER A 3 -11.32 -19.36 -9.26
C SER A 3 -11.09 -17.87 -8.96
N TYR A 4 -10.87 -17.52 -7.70
CA TYR A 4 -10.59 -16.14 -7.27
C TYR A 4 -9.18 -15.68 -7.67
N PHE A 5 -8.34 -16.62 -8.11
CA PHE A 5 -6.93 -16.37 -8.48
C PHE A 5 -6.71 -16.76 -9.93
N LYS A 6 -5.77 -16.05 -10.56
CA LYS A 6 -5.36 -16.36 -11.93
C LYS A 6 -4.74 -17.76 -12.00
N PRO A 7 -4.98 -18.50 -13.09
CA PRO A 7 -4.21 -19.71 -13.39
C PRO A 7 -2.71 -19.40 -13.45
N TRP A 8 -1.88 -20.35 -13.04
CA TRP A 8 -0.43 -20.22 -13.06
C TRP A 8 0.13 -19.78 -14.41
N GLU A 9 -0.39 -20.34 -15.47
CA GLU A 9 0.01 -20.11 -16.85
C GLU A 9 -0.28 -18.67 -17.32
N GLU A 10 -1.31 -18.03 -16.74
CA GLU A 10 -1.75 -16.67 -17.08
C GLU A 10 -1.06 -15.57 -16.26
N LEU A 11 -0.23 -15.95 -15.28
CA LEU A 11 0.46 -14.97 -14.45
C LEU A 11 1.42 -14.14 -15.30
N LYS A 12 1.46 -12.85 -15.02
CA LYS A 12 2.32 -11.85 -15.66
C LYS A 12 3.31 -11.28 -14.66
N PHE A 13 4.29 -10.54 -15.15
CA PHE A 13 5.20 -9.79 -14.29
C PHE A 13 4.47 -8.84 -13.33
N THR A 14 3.30 -8.33 -13.71
CA THR A 14 2.44 -7.44 -12.91
C THR A 14 1.52 -8.14 -11.90
N ASP A 15 1.58 -9.44 -11.78
CA ASP A 15 0.90 -10.16 -10.71
C ASP A 15 1.82 -10.22 -9.47
N ASP A 16 1.30 -9.87 -8.30
CA ASP A 16 2.08 -9.64 -7.06
C ASP A 16 3.07 -10.79 -6.76
N TYR A 17 2.63 -12.04 -6.91
CA TYR A 17 3.51 -13.20 -6.71
C TYR A 17 4.69 -13.22 -7.69
N MET A 18 4.42 -13.04 -8.99
CA MET A 18 5.48 -13.06 -10.02
C MET A 18 6.39 -11.84 -9.92
N PHE A 19 5.84 -10.68 -9.60
CA PHE A 19 6.64 -9.48 -9.36
C PHE A 19 7.69 -9.71 -8.27
N CYS A 20 7.25 -10.14 -7.10
CA CYS A 20 8.13 -10.41 -5.97
C CYS A 20 9.17 -11.49 -6.33
N LYS A 21 8.73 -12.59 -6.98
CA LYS A 21 9.59 -13.70 -7.34
C LYS A 21 10.70 -13.32 -8.34
N ILE A 22 10.35 -12.53 -9.35
CA ILE A 22 11.30 -12.09 -10.39
C ILE A 22 12.21 -10.99 -9.85
N MET A 23 11.66 -10.05 -9.08
CA MET A 23 12.41 -8.94 -8.50
C MET A 23 13.38 -9.39 -7.38
N LYS A 24 13.24 -10.61 -6.86
CA LYS A 24 14.21 -11.21 -5.95
C LYS A 24 15.53 -11.59 -6.63
N ASP A 25 15.55 -11.69 -7.94
CA ASP A 25 16.78 -11.83 -8.72
C ASP A 25 17.57 -10.51 -8.64
N GLU A 26 18.79 -10.57 -8.05
CA GLU A 26 19.61 -9.39 -7.79
C GLU A 26 19.91 -8.59 -9.05
N GLY A 27 20.24 -9.29 -10.15
CA GLY A 27 20.56 -8.65 -11.43
C GLY A 27 19.36 -7.91 -12.01
N ILE A 28 18.18 -8.52 -11.97
CA ILE A 28 16.93 -7.92 -12.47
C ILE A 28 16.52 -6.75 -11.57
N CYS A 29 16.51 -6.95 -10.26
CA CYS A 29 16.13 -5.91 -9.31
C CYS A 29 17.00 -4.67 -9.46
N LYS A 30 18.32 -4.85 -9.48
CA LYS A 30 19.28 -3.78 -9.72
C LYS A 30 19.01 -3.05 -11.03
N ALA A 31 18.86 -3.78 -12.14
CA ALA A 31 18.64 -3.18 -13.44
C ALA A 31 17.30 -2.42 -13.53
N VAL A 32 16.23 -2.93 -12.92
CA VAL A 32 14.93 -2.24 -12.84
C VAL A 32 15.06 -0.93 -12.05
N VAL A 33 15.65 -0.98 -10.87
CA VAL A 33 15.80 0.19 -10.01
C VAL A 33 16.73 1.23 -10.64
N GLU A 34 17.87 0.82 -11.20
CA GLU A 34 18.77 1.71 -11.94
C GLU A 34 18.09 2.39 -13.14
N THR A 35 17.22 1.64 -13.84
CA THR A 35 16.43 2.18 -14.98
C THR A 35 15.40 3.21 -14.48
N ILE A 36 14.70 2.95 -13.37
CA ILE A 36 13.67 3.84 -12.85
C ILE A 36 14.28 5.12 -12.28
N LEU A 37 15.35 5.01 -11.50
CA LEU A 37 15.94 6.14 -10.77
C LEU A 37 17.01 6.87 -11.59
N ASN A 38 17.46 6.31 -12.69
CA ASN A 38 18.61 6.78 -13.46
C ASN A 38 19.86 6.98 -12.60
N ILE A 39 20.13 6.03 -11.71
CA ILE A 39 21.31 6.01 -10.82
C ILE A 39 22.10 4.73 -11.03
N LYS A 40 23.28 4.64 -10.41
CA LYS A 40 24.04 3.40 -10.30
C LYS A 40 23.96 2.87 -8.87
N ILE A 41 23.62 1.59 -8.75
CA ILE A 41 23.68 0.85 -7.50
C ILE A 41 25.02 0.13 -7.47
N LYS A 42 25.77 0.30 -6.40
CA LYS A 42 27.11 -0.33 -6.26
C LYS A 42 26.97 -1.84 -6.17
N GLN A 43 26.72 -2.34 -5.00
CA GLN A 43 26.50 -3.74 -4.72
C GLN A 43 25.27 -3.86 -3.82
N ILE A 44 24.38 -4.79 -4.16
CA ILE A 44 23.24 -5.07 -3.27
C ILE A 44 23.77 -5.86 -2.07
N GLU A 45 23.58 -5.31 -0.88
CA GLU A 45 23.93 -5.96 0.39
C GLU A 45 22.77 -6.81 0.91
N TYR A 46 21.55 -6.38 0.61
CA TYR A 46 20.33 -7.00 1.11
C TYR A 46 19.20 -6.84 0.09
N ILE A 47 18.49 -7.94 -0.18
CA ILE A 47 17.26 -7.96 -0.96
C ILE A 47 16.28 -8.96 -0.38
N VAL A 48 15.07 -8.50 -0.07
CA VAL A 48 13.99 -9.33 0.45
C VAL A 48 12.68 -8.98 -0.22
N ASP A 49 11.89 -10.02 -0.48
CA ASP A 49 10.51 -9.91 -0.95
C ASP A 49 9.53 -10.08 0.21
N GLN A 50 8.42 -9.36 0.15
CA GLN A 50 7.31 -9.44 1.10
C GLN A 50 7.74 -9.28 2.57
N GLU A 51 8.71 -8.40 2.83
CA GLU A 51 9.20 -8.12 4.18
C GLU A 51 8.12 -7.46 5.04
N GLU A 52 7.91 -7.99 6.24
CA GLU A 52 6.99 -7.41 7.22
C GLU A 52 7.77 -6.60 8.25
N LEU A 53 7.63 -5.28 8.21
CA LEU A 53 8.25 -4.35 9.15
C LEU A 53 7.25 -3.81 10.16
N ARG A 54 7.67 -3.74 11.43
CA ARG A 54 6.84 -3.21 12.51
C ARG A 54 7.70 -2.51 13.55
N VAL A 55 7.44 -1.23 13.78
CA VAL A 55 8.17 -0.41 14.77
C VAL A 55 7.86 -0.82 16.20
N SER A 56 6.62 -1.24 16.50
CA SER A 56 6.19 -1.79 17.79
C SER A 56 5.03 -2.77 17.59
N PRO A 57 4.69 -3.62 18.60
CA PRO A 57 3.56 -4.54 18.50
C PRO A 57 2.22 -3.86 18.19
N GLU A 58 2.02 -2.62 18.65
CA GLU A 58 0.79 -1.83 18.48
C GLU A 58 0.83 -1.01 17.18
N ALA A 59 1.99 -0.84 16.56
CA ALA A 59 2.13 -0.09 15.32
C ALA A 59 1.53 -0.85 14.15
N LYS A 60 1.00 -0.09 13.18
CA LYS A 60 0.60 -0.65 11.90
C LYS A 60 1.83 -1.26 11.22
N TYR A 61 1.80 -2.55 10.96
CA TYR A 61 2.86 -3.19 10.19
C TYR A 61 2.82 -2.75 8.72
N VAL A 62 3.97 -2.81 8.08
CA VAL A 62 4.17 -2.59 6.66
C VAL A 62 4.61 -3.91 6.04
N LYS A 63 3.99 -4.30 4.94
CA LYS A 63 4.48 -5.37 4.10
C LYS A 63 5.03 -4.72 2.83
N LEU A 64 6.33 -4.85 2.62
CA LEU A 64 7.03 -4.33 1.46
C LEU A 64 7.09 -5.40 0.38
N ASP A 65 6.77 -5.05 -0.87
CA ASP A 65 6.86 -6.02 -1.96
C ASP A 65 8.32 -6.39 -2.21
N ILE A 66 9.19 -5.41 -2.39
CA ILE A 66 10.63 -5.59 -2.52
C ILE A 66 11.35 -4.50 -1.72
N ARG A 67 12.28 -4.90 -0.88
CA ARG A 67 13.26 -4.01 -0.25
C ARG A 67 14.65 -4.42 -0.65
N LEU A 68 15.44 -3.47 -1.09
CA LEU A 68 16.85 -3.64 -1.36
C LEU A 68 17.67 -2.58 -0.63
N GLU A 69 18.85 -2.95 -0.22
CA GLU A 69 19.83 -2.05 0.37
C GLU A 69 21.17 -2.18 -0.34
N ASP A 70 21.82 -1.05 -0.52
CA ASP A 70 23.26 -0.98 -0.81
C ASP A 70 24.00 -0.23 0.30
N GLU A 71 25.29 0.05 0.11
CA GLU A 71 26.11 0.76 1.10
C GLU A 71 25.47 2.08 1.56
N ASP A 72 24.87 2.85 0.64
CA ASP A 72 24.42 4.21 0.87
C ASP A 72 22.88 4.37 0.84
N LYS A 73 22.11 3.35 0.42
CA LYS A 73 20.70 3.51 0.10
C LYS A 73 19.83 2.37 0.60
N ILE A 74 18.60 2.72 0.95
CA ILE A 74 17.48 1.81 1.18
C ILE A 74 16.42 2.12 0.13
N ILE A 75 16.02 1.14 -0.66
CA ILE A 75 15.07 1.35 -1.75
C ILE A 75 13.95 0.33 -1.62
N ASN A 76 12.73 0.83 -1.49
CA ASN A 76 11.50 0.03 -1.49
C ASN A 76 10.83 0.14 -2.86
N VAL A 77 10.47 -0.99 -3.46
CA VAL A 77 9.75 -1.03 -4.75
C VAL A 77 8.43 -1.74 -4.54
N GLU A 78 7.36 -1.05 -4.89
CA GLU A 78 5.99 -1.48 -4.68
C GLU A 78 5.21 -1.55 -6.00
N LEU A 79 4.50 -2.64 -6.24
CA LEU A 79 3.57 -2.77 -7.36
C LEU A 79 2.15 -2.43 -6.90
N GLN A 80 1.49 -1.50 -7.57
CA GLN A 80 0.13 -1.06 -7.22
C GLN A 80 -0.83 -1.26 -8.38
N ASN A 81 -1.63 -2.33 -8.30
CA ASN A 81 -2.63 -2.66 -9.30
C ASN A 81 -3.97 -1.92 -9.11
N MET A 82 -4.23 -1.41 -7.90
CA MET A 82 -5.45 -0.68 -7.56
C MET A 82 -5.13 0.65 -6.89
N ASN A 83 -5.94 1.67 -7.22
CA ASN A 83 -5.81 2.98 -6.60
C ASN A 83 -6.40 2.98 -5.18
N HIS A 84 -5.54 2.94 -4.18
CA HIS A 84 -5.93 3.13 -2.80
C HIS A 84 -5.74 4.59 -2.36
N GLN A 85 -6.75 5.14 -1.68
CA GLN A 85 -6.62 6.50 -1.12
C GLN A 85 -5.43 6.59 -0.16
N GLY A 86 -4.70 7.70 -0.23
CA GLY A 86 -3.60 7.99 0.70
C GLY A 86 -2.25 7.42 0.30
N LEU A 87 -2.01 7.06 -0.97
CA LEU A 87 -0.75 6.49 -1.45
C LEU A 87 0.48 7.35 -1.09
N ALA A 88 0.38 8.68 -1.19
CA ALA A 88 1.45 9.59 -0.77
C ALA A 88 1.77 9.52 0.73
N LYS A 89 0.73 9.35 1.59
CA LYS A 89 0.93 9.14 3.03
C LYS A 89 1.51 7.76 3.32
N ARG A 90 1.12 6.75 2.54
CA ARG A 90 1.69 5.40 2.61
C ARG A 90 3.18 5.42 2.25
N ALA A 91 3.57 6.12 1.19
CA ALA A 91 4.97 6.29 0.82
C ALA A 91 5.81 6.91 1.95
N ARG A 92 5.28 7.98 2.59
CA ARG A 92 5.92 8.60 3.76
C ARG A 92 6.07 7.61 4.92
N TYR A 93 5.03 6.85 5.21
CA TYR A 93 5.05 5.87 6.30
C TYR A 93 6.05 4.75 6.04
N TYR A 94 6.11 4.23 4.81
CA TYR A 94 7.06 3.20 4.41
C TYR A 94 8.50 3.69 4.59
N GLN A 95 8.80 4.90 4.15
CA GLN A 95 10.11 5.54 4.34
C GLN A 95 10.48 5.59 5.82
N SER A 96 9.59 6.12 6.67
CA SER A 96 9.84 6.24 8.11
C SER A 96 10.09 4.89 8.80
N VAL A 97 9.34 3.85 8.42
CA VAL A 97 9.52 2.50 9.00
C VAL A 97 10.85 1.91 8.55
N SER A 98 11.21 2.06 7.26
CA SER A 98 12.49 1.58 6.72
C SER A 98 13.69 2.28 7.38
N ASP A 99 13.60 3.59 7.63
CA ASP A 99 14.64 4.36 8.31
C ASP A 99 14.85 3.87 9.74
N VAL A 100 13.75 3.65 10.48
CA VAL A 100 13.82 3.14 11.86
C VAL A 100 14.42 1.74 11.92
N GLU A 101 14.03 0.85 11.00
CA GLU A 101 14.50 -0.53 10.96
C GLU A 101 15.99 -0.65 10.60
N ALA A 102 16.43 0.17 9.63
CA ALA A 102 17.81 0.17 9.16
C ALA A 102 18.78 0.88 10.12
N THR A 103 18.24 1.70 11.05
CA THR A 103 19.07 2.54 11.92
C THR A 103 19.36 1.86 13.25
N GLN A 104 20.63 1.54 13.50
CA GLN A 104 21.08 0.99 14.78
C GLN A 104 21.19 2.07 15.85
N LYS A 105 21.06 1.66 17.13
CA LYS A 105 21.27 2.56 18.26
C LYS A 105 22.72 3.11 18.25
N GLY A 106 22.82 4.42 18.20
CA GLY A 106 24.12 5.12 18.21
C GLY A 106 24.59 5.57 16.82
N THR A 107 23.85 5.26 15.75
CA THR A 107 24.11 5.82 14.43
C THR A 107 23.93 7.34 14.45
N PHE A 108 24.88 8.08 13.86
CA PHE A 108 24.74 9.53 13.72
C PHE A 108 23.79 9.86 12.55
N TYR A 109 23.01 10.92 12.67
CA TYR A 109 22.06 11.33 11.62
C TYR A 109 22.72 11.56 10.25
N LYS A 110 23.97 12.01 10.21
CA LYS A 110 24.76 12.21 8.98
C LYS A 110 25.10 10.90 8.25
N ASP A 111 25.02 9.76 8.95
CA ASP A 111 25.37 8.44 8.46
C ASP A 111 24.10 7.62 8.11
N LEU A 112 22.92 8.25 8.14
CA LEU A 112 21.68 7.62 7.66
C LEU A 112 21.79 7.38 6.15
N LYS A 113 21.34 6.21 5.71
CA LYS A 113 21.26 5.88 4.27
C LYS A 113 20.20 6.75 3.59
N ASP A 114 20.39 7.08 2.33
CA ASP A 114 19.33 7.64 1.49
C ASP A 114 18.14 6.67 1.42
N SER A 115 16.92 7.19 1.49
CA SER A 115 15.70 6.38 1.59
C SER A 115 14.76 6.68 0.43
N TYR A 116 14.57 5.72 -0.47
CA TYR A 116 13.76 5.86 -1.67
C TYR A 116 12.57 4.91 -1.66
N VAL A 117 11.42 5.40 -2.08
CA VAL A 117 10.21 4.58 -2.25
C VAL A 117 9.70 4.74 -3.66
N ILE A 118 9.61 3.63 -4.39
CA ILE A 118 9.14 3.55 -5.76
C ILE A 118 7.79 2.84 -5.78
N PHE A 119 6.78 3.47 -6.36
CA PHE A 119 5.49 2.85 -6.67
C PHE A 119 5.33 2.69 -8.18
N ILE A 120 5.18 1.47 -8.64
CA ILE A 120 4.81 1.13 -10.02
C ILE A 120 3.28 1.00 -10.05
N CYS A 121 2.60 2.03 -10.59
CA CYS A 121 1.13 2.13 -10.51
C CYS A 121 0.47 1.78 -11.84
N ASN A 122 -0.42 0.80 -11.84
CA ASN A 122 -1.27 0.47 -13.00
C ASN A 122 -2.48 1.43 -13.13
N PHE A 123 -2.30 2.68 -12.71
CA PHE A 123 -3.23 3.81 -12.77
C PHE A 123 -2.44 5.12 -12.62
N ASP A 124 -3.09 6.27 -12.89
CA ASP A 124 -2.47 7.58 -12.61
C ASP A 124 -2.71 7.99 -11.14
N PRO A 125 -1.69 7.97 -10.27
CA PRO A 125 -1.85 8.24 -8.84
C PRO A 125 -2.22 9.69 -8.51
N PHE A 126 -1.95 10.64 -9.42
CA PHE A 126 -2.16 12.07 -9.21
C PHE A 126 -3.09 12.74 -10.23
N VAL A 127 -3.60 11.96 -11.20
CA VAL A 127 -4.56 12.42 -12.22
C VAL A 127 -4.02 13.63 -13.01
N LYS A 128 -2.72 13.64 -13.32
CA LYS A 128 -2.03 14.69 -14.11
C LYS A 128 -1.52 14.21 -15.47
N GLY A 129 -1.68 12.92 -15.76
CA GLY A 129 -1.28 12.32 -17.04
C GLY A 129 0.23 12.14 -17.22
N LEU A 130 1.05 12.52 -16.24
CA LEU A 130 2.50 12.35 -16.35
C LEU A 130 2.87 10.86 -16.21
N PRO A 131 3.85 10.37 -16.98
CA PRO A 131 4.34 9.01 -16.80
C PRO A 131 5.13 8.83 -15.51
N TYR A 132 5.88 9.82 -15.10
CA TYR A 132 6.83 9.79 -14.00
C TYR A 132 6.60 10.97 -13.06
N TYR A 133 6.45 10.68 -11.77
CA TYR A 133 6.34 11.67 -10.71
C TYR A 133 7.45 11.43 -9.71
N GLU A 134 8.29 12.43 -9.50
CA GLU A 134 9.35 12.42 -8.49
C GLU A 134 9.10 13.54 -7.48
N PHE A 135 9.20 13.20 -6.20
CA PHE A 135 9.00 14.15 -5.10
C PHE A 135 10.23 14.15 -4.19
N GLU A 136 10.71 15.36 -3.93
CA GLU A 136 11.75 15.67 -2.96
C GLU A 136 11.26 16.81 -2.05
N ASN A 137 11.93 17.00 -0.91
CA ASN A 137 11.65 18.12 -0.01
C ASN A 137 12.34 19.39 -0.49
N ILE A 138 11.55 20.48 -0.64
CA ILE A 138 12.05 21.77 -1.12
C ILE A 138 11.58 22.92 -0.21
N CYS A 139 12.40 23.98 -0.11
CA CYS A 139 12.02 25.22 0.54
C CYS A 139 11.17 26.08 -0.43
N LEU A 140 9.90 26.28 -0.08
CA LEU A 140 8.98 27.09 -0.89
C LEU A 140 9.15 28.60 -0.70
N ALA A 141 9.81 29.02 0.38
CA ALA A 141 10.01 30.45 0.70
C ALA A 141 11.12 31.11 -0.14
N TYR A 142 11.82 30.34 -0.97
CA TYR A 142 12.93 30.85 -1.78
C TYR A 142 12.73 30.50 -3.26
N ASN A 143 13.13 31.41 -4.16
CA ASN A 143 13.05 31.19 -5.62
C ASN A 143 14.39 31.57 -6.26
N PRO A 144 15.12 30.62 -6.94
CA PRO A 144 14.70 29.24 -7.18
C PRO A 144 14.64 28.40 -5.89
N ALA A 145 13.75 27.38 -5.88
CA ALA A 145 13.57 26.54 -4.72
C ALA A 145 14.87 25.82 -4.32
N ILE A 146 15.15 25.82 -3.01
CA ILE A 146 16.30 25.12 -2.43
C ILE A 146 15.84 23.70 -2.03
N ARG A 147 16.58 22.66 -2.44
CA ARG A 147 16.37 21.28 -2.01
C ARG A 147 16.84 21.12 -0.56
N LEU A 148 16.13 20.32 0.23
CA LEU A 148 16.51 20.00 1.60
C LEU A 148 17.73 19.07 1.67
N GLU A 149 17.93 18.25 0.63
CA GLU A 149 19.04 17.29 0.52
C GLU A 149 19.10 16.29 1.68
N ASP A 150 17.92 15.88 2.16
CA ASP A 150 17.75 14.94 3.26
C ASP A 150 17.85 13.46 2.83
N GLY A 151 18.28 13.19 1.61
CA GLY A 151 18.41 11.85 1.05
C GLY A 151 17.08 11.13 0.79
N THR A 152 15.93 11.82 0.91
CA THR A 152 14.62 11.17 0.70
C THR A 152 14.09 11.41 -0.70
N LYS A 153 13.55 10.32 -1.33
CA LYS A 153 12.93 10.41 -2.65
C LYS A 153 11.69 9.51 -2.73
N LYS A 154 10.63 10.01 -3.34
CA LYS A 154 9.43 9.25 -3.64
C LYS A 154 9.13 9.29 -5.12
N VAL A 155 9.09 8.13 -5.75
CA VAL A 155 8.86 7.99 -7.18
C VAL A 155 7.58 7.21 -7.42
N PHE A 156 6.76 7.72 -8.37
CA PHE A 156 5.53 7.04 -8.78
C PHE A 156 5.54 6.95 -10.31
N LEU A 157 5.49 5.73 -10.82
CA LEU A 157 5.34 5.44 -12.24
C LEU A 157 3.86 5.27 -12.56
N ASN A 158 3.36 6.03 -13.52
CA ASN A 158 2.03 5.85 -14.08
C ASN A 158 2.11 5.01 -15.35
N ILE A 159 1.93 3.70 -15.23
CA ILE A 159 2.05 2.77 -16.37
C ILE A 159 0.98 3.03 -17.44
N THR A 160 -0.15 3.68 -17.08
CA THR A 160 -1.23 4.00 -18.03
C THR A 160 -1.01 5.28 -18.82
N ALA A 161 0.09 6.01 -18.57
CA ALA A 161 0.40 7.25 -19.29
C ALA A 161 0.54 7.01 -20.80
N LYS A 162 -0.03 7.92 -21.59
CA LYS A 162 -0.03 7.82 -23.04
C LYS A 162 1.24 8.39 -23.68
N ASP A 163 1.75 9.49 -23.11
CA ASP A 163 2.94 10.16 -23.58
C ASP A 163 4.15 9.76 -22.74
N LEU A 164 5.04 8.98 -23.35
CA LEU A 164 6.30 8.53 -22.77
C LEU A 164 7.51 9.25 -23.35
N SER A 165 7.33 10.24 -24.23
CA SER A 165 8.38 10.89 -25.01
C SER A 165 9.50 11.53 -24.17
N LYS A 166 9.21 11.87 -22.91
CA LYS A 166 10.17 12.46 -21.97
C LYS A 166 11.01 11.42 -21.21
N LEU A 167 10.66 10.14 -21.30
CA LEU A 167 11.41 9.06 -20.68
C LEU A 167 12.53 8.59 -21.63
N ASP A 168 13.61 8.08 -21.07
CA ASP A 168 14.63 7.39 -21.86
C ASP A 168 14.12 6.06 -22.43
N PHE A 169 14.84 5.51 -23.42
CA PHE A 169 14.43 4.29 -24.11
C PHE A 169 14.25 3.08 -23.18
N ASN A 170 15.13 2.91 -22.19
CA ASN A 170 15.06 1.75 -21.30
C ASN A 170 13.82 1.82 -20.40
N LEU A 171 13.52 3.01 -19.88
CA LEU A 171 12.32 3.22 -19.07
C LEU A 171 11.04 3.10 -19.93
N GLN A 172 11.02 3.63 -21.16
CA GLN A 172 9.91 3.39 -22.10
C GLN A 172 9.70 1.90 -22.38
N SER A 173 10.79 1.16 -22.64
CA SER A 173 10.74 -0.28 -22.84
C SER A 173 10.17 -1.03 -21.63
N LEU A 174 10.55 -0.62 -20.41
CA LEU A 174 9.98 -1.19 -19.18
C LEU A 174 8.46 -0.92 -19.08
N TYR A 175 8.00 0.29 -19.43
CA TYR A 175 6.57 0.62 -19.50
C TYR A 175 5.83 -0.26 -20.50
N HIS A 176 6.35 -0.42 -21.70
CA HIS A 176 5.75 -1.27 -22.73
C HIS A 176 5.70 -2.74 -22.28
N TYR A 177 6.74 -3.20 -21.58
CA TYR A 177 6.76 -4.56 -21.06
C TYR A 177 5.71 -4.76 -19.94
N ILE A 178 5.67 -3.86 -18.98
CA ILE A 178 4.70 -3.93 -17.85
C ILE A 178 3.26 -3.88 -18.37
N ARG A 179 2.98 -3.03 -19.36
CA ARG A 179 1.63 -2.84 -19.90
C ARG A 179 1.21 -3.93 -20.88
N ASP A 180 2.07 -4.25 -21.83
CA ASP A 180 1.72 -5.01 -23.01
C ASP A 180 2.60 -6.27 -23.23
N GLU A 181 3.50 -6.57 -22.29
CA GLU A 181 4.50 -7.65 -22.37
C GLU A 181 5.45 -7.53 -23.59
N LYS A 182 5.63 -6.31 -24.11
CA LYS A 182 6.46 -6.03 -25.28
C LYS A 182 7.94 -5.99 -24.91
N VAL A 183 8.72 -6.88 -25.48
CA VAL A 183 10.17 -6.98 -25.24
C VAL A 183 10.91 -6.11 -26.24
N GLU A 184 11.62 -5.05 -25.75
CA GLU A 184 12.30 -4.08 -26.61
C GLU A 184 13.75 -3.79 -26.16
N SER A 185 14.13 -4.18 -24.95
CA SER A 185 15.46 -3.94 -24.38
C SER A 185 16.05 -5.21 -23.77
N ASN A 186 17.34 -5.18 -23.47
CA ASN A 186 17.99 -6.28 -22.77
C ASN A 186 17.33 -6.55 -21.40
N LEU A 187 16.95 -5.50 -20.67
CA LEU A 187 16.28 -5.63 -19.38
C LEU A 187 14.95 -6.38 -19.54
N THR A 188 14.09 -5.93 -20.45
CA THR A 188 12.78 -6.56 -20.66
C THR A 188 12.90 -7.98 -21.21
N ASN A 189 13.93 -8.27 -22.00
CA ASN A 189 14.25 -9.63 -22.42
C ASN A 189 14.66 -10.53 -21.23
N THR A 190 15.51 -10.02 -20.32
CA THR A 190 15.93 -10.77 -19.13
C THR A 190 14.74 -11.05 -18.22
N ILE A 191 13.86 -10.08 -18.00
CA ILE A 191 12.62 -10.25 -17.22
C ILE A 191 11.72 -11.32 -17.87
N ALA A 192 11.52 -11.25 -19.20
CA ALA A 192 10.67 -12.21 -19.92
C ALA A 192 11.23 -13.63 -19.86
N GLN A 193 12.54 -13.79 -20.01
CA GLN A 193 13.21 -15.09 -19.88
C GLN A 193 13.08 -15.65 -18.47
N LYS A 194 13.32 -14.83 -17.43
CA LYS A 194 13.15 -15.23 -16.03
C LYS A 194 11.72 -15.65 -15.74
N LEU A 195 10.72 -14.87 -16.20
CA LEU A 195 9.30 -15.22 -16.07
C LEU A 195 8.99 -16.58 -16.71
N SER A 196 9.51 -16.82 -17.91
CA SER A 196 9.32 -18.09 -18.62
C SER A 196 9.96 -19.27 -17.87
N LEU A 197 11.19 -19.11 -17.39
CA LEU A 197 11.88 -20.13 -16.58
C LEU A 197 11.14 -20.42 -15.28
N THR A 198 10.75 -19.39 -14.54
CA THR A 198 9.97 -19.53 -13.29
C THR A 198 8.68 -20.30 -13.56
N LYS A 199 7.97 -20.00 -14.65
CA LYS A 199 6.74 -20.73 -15.00
C LYS A 199 6.99 -22.20 -15.37
N ALA A 200 8.16 -22.55 -15.85
CA ALA A 200 8.51 -23.93 -16.20
C ALA A 200 8.84 -24.79 -14.96
N GLU A 201 9.12 -24.17 -13.80
CA GLU A 201 9.49 -24.86 -12.58
C GLU A 201 8.27 -25.36 -11.82
N ILE A 202 8.22 -26.67 -11.56
CA ILE A 202 7.11 -27.33 -10.85
C ILE A 202 7.01 -26.85 -9.39
N GLU A 203 8.16 -26.64 -8.75
CA GLU A 203 8.19 -26.20 -7.34
C GLU A 203 7.63 -24.78 -7.19
N GLU A 204 7.92 -23.88 -8.12
CA GLU A 204 7.34 -22.53 -8.13
C GLU A 204 5.82 -22.55 -8.27
N ARG A 205 5.29 -23.43 -9.12
CA ARG A 205 3.85 -23.65 -9.22
C ARG A 205 3.23 -24.15 -7.92
N LYS A 206 3.90 -25.05 -7.20
CA LYS A 206 3.43 -25.53 -5.89
C LYS A 206 3.46 -24.43 -4.83
N GLU A 207 4.53 -23.60 -4.82
CA GLU A 207 4.61 -22.45 -3.93
C GLU A 207 3.47 -21.47 -4.18
N TYR A 208 3.18 -21.16 -5.45
CA TYR A 208 2.03 -20.30 -5.82
C TYR A 208 0.70 -20.88 -5.36
N MET A 209 0.48 -22.20 -5.49
CA MET A 209 -0.73 -22.85 -4.99
C MET A 209 -0.85 -22.69 -3.47
N THR A 210 0.26 -22.88 -2.73
CA THR A 210 0.29 -22.70 -1.28
C THR A 210 0.02 -21.22 -0.90
N TYR A 211 0.64 -20.30 -1.62
CA TYR A 211 0.40 -18.85 -1.44
C TYR A 211 -1.08 -18.49 -1.65
N THR A 212 -1.70 -18.99 -2.71
CA THR A 212 -3.11 -18.70 -3.00
C THR A 212 -4.05 -19.30 -1.95
N LEU A 213 -3.76 -20.49 -1.43
CA LEU A 213 -4.54 -21.09 -0.34
C LEU A 213 -4.46 -20.23 0.93
N LYS A 214 -3.28 -19.80 1.34
CA LYS A 214 -3.12 -18.87 2.48
C LYS A 214 -3.90 -17.57 2.30
N LEU A 215 -3.88 -16.99 1.09
CA LEU A 215 -4.65 -15.79 0.80
C LEU A 215 -6.17 -16.04 0.86
N MET A 216 -6.64 -17.22 0.47
CA MET A 216 -8.05 -17.60 0.62
C MET A 216 -8.44 -17.67 2.09
N ASP A 217 -7.63 -18.30 2.93
CA ASP A 217 -7.87 -18.42 4.37
C ASP A 217 -7.93 -17.03 5.03
N TYR A 218 -6.97 -16.14 4.74
CA TYR A 218 -6.99 -14.75 5.25
C TYR A 218 -8.23 -13.97 4.80
N LYS A 219 -8.63 -14.14 3.53
CA LYS A 219 -9.82 -13.49 3.00
C LYS A 219 -11.09 -13.99 3.67
N GLU A 220 -11.20 -15.30 3.89
CA GLU A 220 -12.35 -15.90 4.58
C GLU A 220 -12.42 -15.43 6.02
N LEU A 221 -11.28 -15.38 6.73
CA LEU A 221 -11.21 -14.87 8.09
C LEU A 221 -11.63 -13.40 8.17
N GLY A 222 -11.05 -12.55 7.30
CA GLY A 222 -11.42 -11.13 7.24
C GLY A 222 -12.89 -10.89 6.88
N TYR A 223 -13.47 -11.74 6.04
CA TYR A 223 -14.92 -11.69 5.71
C TYR A 223 -15.77 -12.04 6.93
N LYS A 224 -15.42 -13.09 7.67
CA LYS A 224 -16.13 -13.49 8.90
C LYS A 224 -16.07 -12.38 9.96
N GLU A 225 -14.86 -11.86 10.23
CA GLU A 225 -14.68 -10.74 11.17
C GLU A 225 -15.47 -9.48 10.74
N GLY A 226 -15.51 -9.21 9.44
CA GLY A 226 -16.26 -8.06 8.91
C GLY A 226 -17.78 -8.22 9.11
N ILE A 227 -18.31 -9.43 8.92
CA ILE A 227 -19.73 -9.74 9.19
C ILE A 227 -20.02 -9.60 10.68
N GLU A 228 -19.22 -10.19 11.56
CA GLU A 228 -19.43 -10.14 13.00
C GLU A 228 -19.45 -8.68 13.51
N LYS A 229 -18.45 -7.89 13.14
CA LYS A 229 -18.39 -6.46 13.47
C LYS A 229 -19.57 -5.67 12.87
N GLY A 230 -19.98 -6.01 11.66
CA GLY A 230 -21.15 -5.38 11.01
C GLY A 230 -22.46 -5.68 11.74
N ILE A 231 -22.65 -6.93 12.17
CA ILE A 231 -23.82 -7.34 12.95
C ILE A 231 -23.81 -6.63 14.32
N GLU A 232 -22.69 -6.66 15.04
CA GLU A 232 -22.55 -6.00 16.36
C GLU A 232 -22.88 -4.50 16.27
N LYS A 233 -22.29 -3.81 15.28
CA LYS A 233 -22.55 -2.40 15.03
C LYS A 233 -24.02 -2.13 14.66
N GLY A 234 -24.61 -2.97 13.80
CA GLY A 234 -26.01 -2.84 13.41
C GLY A 234 -26.98 -3.05 14.57
N ILE A 235 -26.68 -4.00 15.47
CA ILE A 235 -27.46 -4.22 16.70
C ILE A 235 -27.37 -3.00 17.60
N GLN A 236 -26.15 -2.48 17.83
CA GLN A 236 -25.94 -1.30 18.68
C GLN A 236 -26.65 -0.07 18.13
N GLU A 237 -26.51 0.24 16.85
CA GLU A 237 -27.20 1.34 16.17
C GLU A 237 -28.73 1.17 16.21
N GLY A 238 -29.21 -0.07 16.05
CA GLY A 238 -30.63 -0.41 16.16
C GLY A 238 -31.20 -0.17 17.59
N ILE A 239 -30.46 -0.60 18.61
CA ILE A 239 -30.82 -0.35 20.02
C ILE A 239 -30.86 1.16 20.30
N GLU A 240 -29.82 1.91 19.93
CA GLU A 240 -29.75 3.35 20.14
C GLU A 240 -30.92 4.10 19.45
N THR A 241 -31.19 3.75 18.18
CA THR A 241 -32.28 4.33 17.42
C THR A 241 -33.63 4.04 18.08
N LYS A 242 -33.86 2.78 18.46
CA LYS A 242 -35.10 2.37 19.09
C LYS A 242 -35.30 2.99 20.49
N THR A 243 -34.22 3.08 21.25
CA THR A 243 -34.24 3.76 22.56
C THR A 243 -34.63 5.23 22.41
N LYS A 244 -34.02 5.94 21.44
CA LYS A 244 -34.39 7.34 21.14
C LYS A 244 -35.87 7.48 20.75
N GLU A 245 -36.39 6.62 19.87
CA GLU A 245 -37.80 6.61 19.52
C GLU A 245 -38.73 6.41 20.74
N VAL A 246 -38.36 5.47 21.60
CA VAL A 246 -39.12 5.20 22.82
C VAL A 246 -39.12 6.42 23.75
N VAL A 247 -37.94 7.03 23.99
CA VAL A 247 -37.83 8.26 24.82
C VAL A 247 -38.68 9.39 24.23
N VAL A 248 -38.60 9.66 22.94
CA VAL A 248 -39.41 10.70 22.28
C VAL A 248 -40.91 10.42 22.47
N ASN A 249 -41.35 9.19 22.28
CA ASN A 249 -42.76 8.82 22.49
C ASN A 249 -43.20 8.99 23.95
N MET A 250 -42.37 8.64 24.93
CA MET A 250 -42.63 8.86 26.33
C MET A 250 -42.75 10.33 26.70
N LEU A 251 -41.82 11.17 26.18
CA LEU A 251 -41.84 12.63 26.38
C LEU A 251 -43.12 13.24 25.78
N ARG A 252 -43.52 12.83 24.57
CA ARG A 252 -44.78 13.29 23.92
C ARG A 252 -46.03 12.93 24.71
N ASN A 253 -45.98 11.84 25.46
CA ASN A 253 -47.06 11.40 26.36
C ASN A 253 -46.93 11.99 27.77
N ASN A 254 -46.08 13.04 27.96
CA ASN A 254 -45.88 13.73 29.25
C ASN A 254 -45.40 12.82 30.39
N ILE A 255 -44.65 11.76 30.12
CA ILE A 255 -44.06 10.92 31.13
C ILE A 255 -42.85 11.67 31.74
N ALA A 256 -42.79 11.69 33.08
CA ALA A 256 -41.73 12.40 33.81
C ALA A 256 -40.34 11.80 33.54
N ILE A 257 -39.31 12.64 33.44
CA ILE A 257 -37.94 12.25 33.08
C ILE A 257 -37.37 11.19 34.03
N ASP A 258 -37.63 11.28 35.33
CA ASP A 258 -37.18 10.32 36.32
C ASP A 258 -37.80 8.91 36.13
N VAL A 259 -38.98 8.84 35.54
CA VAL A 259 -39.62 7.58 35.14
C VAL A 259 -38.98 7.02 33.87
N ILE A 260 -38.71 7.89 32.89
CA ILE A 260 -38.02 7.50 31.63
C ILE A 260 -36.63 6.96 31.97
N GLU A 261 -35.85 7.60 32.83
CA GLU A 261 -34.53 7.12 33.26
C GLU A 261 -34.59 5.67 33.77
N LYS A 262 -35.57 5.36 34.64
CA LYS A 262 -35.72 4.03 35.21
C LYS A 262 -36.10 2.97 34.19
N ILE A 263 -36.80 3.35 33.13
CA ILE A 263 -37.30 2.42 32.09
C ILE A 263 -36.24 2.15 31.01
N VAL A 264 -35.55 3.20 30.53
CA VAL A 264 -34.65 3.10 29.42
C VAL A 264 -33.17 3.00 29.80
N GLY A 265 -32.82 3.31 31.07
CA GLY A 265 -31.44 3.26 31.55
C GLY A 265 -30.54 4.39 31.09
N LEU A 266 -31.09 5.45 30.49
CA LEU A 266 -30.38 6.68 30.15
C LEU A 266 -30.43 7.68 31.29
N ASN A 267 -29.42 8.53 31.45
CA ASN A 267 -29.45 9.59 32.47
C ASN A 267 -30.24 10.83 31.98
N SER A 268 -30.64 11.71 32.93
CA SER A 268 -31.43 12.90 32.63
C SER A 268 -30.84 13.78 31.56
N LYS A 269 -29.52 13.94 31.54
CA LYS A 269 -28.82 14.77 30.50
C LYS A 269 -28.95 14.20 29.09
N GLU A 270 -28.89 12.87 28.97
CA GLU A 270 -29.08 12.18 27.67
C GLU A 270 -30.54 12.30 27.23
N ILE A 271 -31.50 12.19 28.14
CA ILE A 271 -32.93 12.37 27.83
C ILE A 271 -33.22 13.81 27.42
N GLU A 272 -32.69 14.82 28.16
CA GLU A 272 -32.83 16.23 27.81
C GLU A 272 -32.19 16.56 26.44
N LYS A 273 -31.07 15.93 26.13
CA LYS A 273 -30.46 16.05 24.78
C LYS A 273 -31.39 15.52 23.70
N ILE A 274 -31.94 14.31 23.87
CA ILE A 274 -32.91 13.72 22.94
C ILE A 274 -34.15 14.63 22.82
N LYS A 275 -34.61 15.20 23.92
CA LYS A 275 -35.73 16.13 23.95
C LYS A 275 -35.44 17.36 23.09
N SER A 276 -34.28 17.99 23.27
CA SER A 276 -33.87 19.19 22.50
C SER A 276 -33.67 18.91 21.01
N GLU A 277 -33.12 17.75 20.67
CA GLU A 277 -32.88 17.35 19.27
C GLU A 277 -34.16 17.03 18.49
N ASN A 278 -35.27 16.70 19.20
CA ASN A 278 -36.54 16.30 18.57
C ASN A 278 -37.69 17.30 18.82
N GLU A 279 -37.43 18.48 19.38
CA GLU A 279 -38.40 19.57 19.65
C GLU A 279 -39.63 19.09 20.47
N VAL A 280 -39.41 18.28 21.49
CA VAL A 280 -40.48 17.64 22.31
C VAL A 280 -40.49 18.18 23.73
#